data_f4f3210bfb6e3cb8a9f11accaa893858
#
_entry.id   f4f3210bfb6e3cb8a9f11accaa893858
#
_cell.length_a   1.000
_cell.length_b   1.000
_cell.length_c   1.000
_cell.angle_alpha   90.00
_cell.angle_beta   90.00
_cell.angle_gamma   90.00
#
_symmetry.space_group_name_H-M   'P 1'
#
loop_
_entity.id
_entity.type
_entity.pdbx_description
1 polymer ?
#
loop_
_entity_poly.entity_id
_entity_poly.type
_entity_poly.pdbx_seq_one_letter_code
_entity_poly.pdbx_strand_id
1 'polypeptide(L)'
;FWFIAGSLRPVQVPILIRTGEKDDVTPIEHAHKIMEGVAEPSLVEHKDIPGGGHFAFMSKFPPEMTRPNFKPSQDPEGFDRESIQPALFADVTAFLRRTLCDTPAAG
;
A
#
# COMPACT_ATOMS: atom_id res chain seq x y z
N PHE A 1 -6.60 -14.60 -5.91
CA PHE A 1 -5.97 -13.49 -6.59
C PHE A 1 -6.70 -13.25 -7.91
N TRP A 2 -6.99 -12.01 -8.24
CA TRP A 2 -8.03 -11.68 -9.22
C TRP A 2 -7.52 -11.28 -10.61
N PHE A 3 -6.25 -11.39 -10.89
CA PHE A 3 -5.75 -11.18 -12.25
C PHE A 3 -5.03 -12.43 -12.75
N ILE A 4 -5.05 -12.61 -14.08
CA ILE A 4 -4.46 -13.79 -14.70
C ILE A 4 -2.96 -13.60 -14.95
N ALA A 5 -2.23 -14.70 -15.06
CA ALA A 5 -0.81 -14.66 -15.35
C ALA A 5 -0.54 -13.91 -16.65
N GLY A 6 0.45 -13.04 -16.61
CA GLY A 6 0.86 -12.24 -17.78
C GLY A 6 0.07 -10.95 -17.97
N SER A 7 -1.01 -10.73 -17.22
CA SER A 7 -1.85 -9.54 -17.40
C SER A 7 -1.14 -8.24 -17.00
N LEU A 8 -0.11 -8.31 -16.16
CA LEU A 8 0.63 -7.12 -15.73
C LEU A 8 1.82 -6.77 -16.63
N ARG A 9 2.15 -7.62 -17.60
CA ARG A 9 3.29 -7.38 -18.49
C ARG A 9 3.24 -6.05 -19.24
N PRO A 10 2.06 -5.58 -19.71
CA PRO A 10 1.99 -4.29 -20.38
C PRO A 10 2.17 -3.07 -19.48
N VAL A 11 2.17 -3.25 -18.15
CA VAL A 11 2.29 -2.12 -17.22
C VAL A 11 3.72 -1.57 -17.25
N GLN A 12 3.84 -0.31 -17.62
CA GLN A 12 5.13 0.38 -17.76
C GLN A 12 5.20 1.67 -16.95
N VAL A 13 4.24 1.87 -16.06
CA VAL A 13 4.21 3.06 -15.19
C VAL A 13 4.77 2.72 -13.81
N PRO A 14 5.32 3.71 -13.11
CA PRO A 14 5.73 3.49 -11.72
C PRO A 14 4.57 3.07 -10.84
N ILE A 15 4.83 2.16 -9.92
CA ILE A 15 3.84 1.63 -8.99
C ILE A 15 4.36 1.78 -7.56
N LEU A 16 3.54 2.36 -6.70
CA LEU A 16 3.83 2.45 -5.27
C LEU A 16 2.92 1.45 -4.54
N ILE A 17 3.52 0.54 -3.78
CA ILE A 17 2.77 -0.44 -3.00
C ILE A 17 3.12 -0.26 -1.53
N ARG A 18 2.09 -0.21 -0.71
CA ARG A 18 2.22 -0.25 0.74
C ARG A 18 1.38 -1.40 1.28
N THR A 19 1.97 -2.22 2.12
CA THR A 19 1.29 -3.37 2.71
C THR A 19 1.32 -3.25 4.22
N GLY A 20 0.38 -3.92 4.89
CA GLY A 20 0.38 -4.02 6.35
C GLY A 20 0.98 -5.36 6.78
N GLU A 21 1.93 -5.31 7.68
CA GLU A 21 2.64 -6.51 8.14
C GLU A 21 1.70 -7.59 8.66
N LYS A 22 0.62 -7.17 9.32
CA LYS A 22 -0.35 -8.08 9.93
C LYS A 22 -1.67 -8.16 9.18
N ASP A 23 -1.65 -7.77 7.91
CA ASP A 23 -2.82 -7.88 7.05
C ASP A 23 -2.97 -9.32 6.58
N ASP A 24 -3.99 -10.00 7.08
CA ASP A 24 -4.30 -11.38 6.70
C ASP A 24 -5.43 -11.49 5.65
N VAL A 25 -5.99 -10.36 5.25
CA VAL A 25 -7.00 -10.29 4.18
C VAL A 25 -6.31 -10.17 2.83
N THR A 26 -5.36 -9.25 2.71
CA THR A 26 -4.51 -9.10 1.52
C THR A 26 -3.05 -9.18 1.95
N PRO A 27 -2.55 -10.39 2.17
CA PRO A 27 -1.18 -10.57 2.66
C PRO A 27 -0.13 -10.12 1.65
N ILE A 28 1.10 -9.98 2.14
CA ILE A 28 2.22 -9.44 1.37
C ILE A 28 2.49 -10.19 0.05
N GLU A 29 2.09 -11.45 -0.02
CA GLU A 29 2.24 -12.27 -1.22
C GLU A 29 1.52 -11.66 -2.43
N HIS A 30 0.43 -10.91 -2.19
CA HIS A 30 -0.27 -10.20 -3.27
C HIS A 30 0.62 -9.12 -3.88
N ALA A 31 1.37 -8.40 -3.05
CA ALA A 31 2.33 -7.41 -3.53
C ALA A 31 3.46 -8.09 -4.32
N HIS A 32 3.96 -9.20 -3.82
CA HIS A 32 5.01 -9.95 -4.52
C HIS A 32 4.55 -10.42 -5.90
N LYS A 33 3.29 -10.83 -6.04
CA LYS A 33 2.76 -11.22 -7.34
C LYS A 33 2.70 -10.05 -8.33
N ILE A 34 2.39 -8.85 -7.84
CA ILE A 34 2.44 -7.66 -8.70
C ILE A 34 3.89 -7.40 -9.13
N MET A 35 4.82 -7.45 -8.20
CA MET A 35 6.23 -7.21 -8.49
C MET A 35 6.81 -8.22 -9.48
N GLU A 36 6.38 -9.48 -9.37
CA GLU A 36 6.80 -10.53 -10.30
C GLU A 36 6.11 -10.44 -11.65
N GLY A 37 4.90 -9.90 -11.69
CA GLY A 37 4.09 -9.86 -12.90
C GLY A 37 4.44 -8.75 -13.87
N VAL A 38 4.96 -7.62 -13.37
CA VAL A 38 5.34 -6.50 -14.24
C VAL A 38 6.62 -6.80 -14.98
N ALA A 39 6.78 -6.23 -16.18
CA ALA A 39 7.97 -6.45 -16.99
C ALA A 39 9.21 -5.80 -16.38
N GLU A 40 9.02 -4.68 -15.69
CA GLU A 40 10.10 -3.88 -15.11
C GLU A 40 9.92 -3.77 -13.59
N PRO A 41 10.43 -4.74 -12.81
CA PRO A 41 10.30 -4.67 -11.35
C PRO A 41 10.89 -3.40 -10.72
N SER A 42 11.85 -2.76 -11.39
CA SER A 42 12.44 -1.50 -10.91
C SER A 42 11.44 -0.35 -10.86
N LEU A 43 10.29 -0.48 -11.52
CA LEU A 43 9.22 0.52 -11.43
C LEU A 43 8.40 0.41 -10.16
N VAL A 44 8.54 -0.69 -9.41
CA VAL A 44 7.73 -0.93 -8.21
C VAL A 44 8.50 -0.52 -6.97
N GLU A 45 7.88 0.35 -6.17
CA GLU A 45 8.38 0.72 -4.84
C GLU A 45 7.45 0.11 -3.80
N HIS A 46 7.95 -0.84 -3.05
CA HIS A 46 7.17 -1.53 -2.04
C HIS A 46 7.74 -1.27 -0.65
N LYS A 47 6.85 -1.01 0.30
CA LYS A 47 7.21 -0.88 1.71
C LYS A 47 6.10 -1.49 2.56
N ASP A 48 6.51 -2.31 3.52
CA ASP A 48 5.61 -2.92 4.46
C ASP A 48 5.50 -2.03 5.71
N ILE A 49 4.28 -1.88 6.23
CA ILE A 49 4.04 -1.06 7.42
C ILE A 49 4.10 -1.96 8.64
N PRO A 50 5.12 -1.80 9.51
CA PRO A 50 5.25 -2.64 10.70
C PRO A 50 4.00 -2.57 11.59
N GLY A 51 3.48 -3.72 11.97
CA GLY A 51 2.31 -3.83 12.82
C GLY A 51 0.98 -3.47 12.18
N GLY A 52 0.98 -3.04 10.92
CA GLY A 52 -0.24 -2.60 10.24
C GLY A 52 -1.17 -3.73 9.87
N GLY A 53 -2.48 -3.52 10.06
CA GLY A 53 -3.51 -4.44 9.62
C GLY A 53 -4.13 -4.00 8.30
N HIS A 54 -5.26 -4.63 7.97
CA HIS A 54 -5.91 -4.40 6.67
C HIS A 54 -6.35 -2.95 6.46
N PHE A 55 -6.84 -2.29 7.51
CA PHE A 55 -7.32 -0.92 7.43
C PHE A 55 -6.26 0.13 7.79
N ALA A 56 -4.99 -0.25 7.86
CA ALA A 56 -3.89 0.64 8.25
C ALA A 56 -3.83 1.94 7.44
N PHE A 57 -4.28 1.90 6.19
CA PHE A 57 -4.18 3.03 5.26
C PHE A 57 -5.41 3.92 5.25
N MET A 58 -6.43 3.55 6.00
CA MET A 58 -7.68 4.30 6.05
C MET A 58 -7.69 5.25 7.24
N SER A 59 -8.46 6.32 7.12
CA SER A 59 -8.72 7.20 8.25
C SER A 59 -9.38 6.42 9.39
N LYS A 60 -9.16 6.85 10.61
CA LYS A 60 -9.77 6.21 11.75
C LYS A 60 -11.27 6.43 11.74
N PHE A 61 -12.02 5.35 11.83
CA PHE A 61 -13.48 5.41 11.87
C PHE A 61 -13.98 5.69 13.27
N PRO A 62 -15.19 6.28 13.39
CA PRO A 62 -15.86 6.34 14.68
C PRO A 62 -16.03 4.93 15.26
N PRO A 63 -16.05 4.79 16.59
CA PRO A 63 -16.17 3.47 17.22
C PRO A 63 -17.37 2.65 16.75
N GLU A 64 -18.49 3.30 16.43
CA GLU A 64 -19.70 2.63 15.96
C GLU A 64 -19.53 2.02 14.56
N MET A 65 -18.53 2.44 13.81
CA MET A 65 -18.20 1.88 12.49
C MET A 65 -17.10 0.83 12.54
N THR A 66 -16.49 0.67 13.70
CA THR A 66 -15.41 -0.30 13.91
C THR A 66 -16.00 -1.48 14.68
N ARG A 67 -16.43 -2.49 13.94
CA ARG A 67 -17.15 -3.63 14.54
C ARG A 67 -16.20 -4.72 15.00
N PRO A 68 -16.28 -5.16 16.26
CA PRO A 68 -15.41 -6.23 16.75
C PRO A 68 -15.57 -7.56 15.99
N ASN A 69 -16.76 -7.83 15.47
CA ASN A 69 -17.03 -9.05 14.71
C ASN A 69 -16.59 -8.96 13.25
N PHE A 70 -16.09 -7.79 12.81
CA PHE A 70 -15.49 -7.65 11.49
C PHE A 70 -13.99 -7.40 11.68
N LYS A 71 -13.24 -8.48 11.71
CA LYS A 71 -11.81 -8.45 12.02
C LYS A 71 -10.99 -7.44 11.21
N PRO A 72 -11.20 -7.28 9.89
CA PRO A 72 -10.43 -6.32 9.12
C PRO A 72 -10.53 -4.87 9.61
N SER A 73 -11.62 -4.51 10.31
CA SER A 73 -11.80 -3.16 10.83
C SER A 73 -11.02 -2.90 12.11
N GLN A 74 -10.44 -3.95 12.71
CA GLN A 74 -9.72 -3.85 13.96
C GLN A 74 -8.23 -3.68 13.69
N ASP A 75 -7.63 -2.65 14.28
CA ASP A 75 -6.19 -2.52 14.22
C ASP A 75 -5.54 -3.57 15.13
N PRO A 76 -4.38 -4.13 14.74
CA PRO A 76 -3.62 -4.99 15.62
C PRO A 76 -3.28 -4.28 16.92
N GLU A 77 -3.12 -5.05 17.98
CA GLU A 77 -2.78 -4.51 19.29
C GLU A 77 -1.50 -3.69 19.23
N GLY A 78 -1.53 -2.50 19.80
CA GLY A 78 -0.38 -1.61 19.82
C GLY A 78 -0.19 -0.78 18.56
N PHE A 79 -0.96 -1.01 17.52
CA PHE A 79 -0.86 -0.23 16.29
C PHE A 79 -1.85 0.94 16.30
N ASP A 80 -1.31 2.14 16.04
CA ASP A 80 -2.11 3.35 15.90
C ASP A 80 -2.02 3.85 14.46
N ARG A 81 -3.08 3.64 13.69
CA ARG A 81 -3.08 4.03 12.28
C ARG A 81 -2.94 5.53 12.05
N GLU A 82 -3.35 6.35 13.02
CA GLU A 82 -3.18 7.79 12.89
C GLU A 82 -1.71 8.19 12.96
N SER A 83 -0.89 7.42 13.68
CA SER A 83 0.53 7.76 13.85
C SER A 83 1.35 7.59 12.57
N ILE A 84 0.89 6.73 11.64
CA ILE A 84 1.60 6.50 10.39
C ILE A 84 1.16 7.43 9.26
N GLN A 85 0.04 8.13 9.42
CA GLN A 85 -0.55 8.89 8.33
C GLN A 85 0.35 10.03 7.83
N PRO A 86 1.02 10.81 8.68
CA PRO A 86 1.92 11.86 8.15
C PRO A 86 3.01 11.31 7.25
N ALA A 87 3.65 10.21 7.64
CA ALA A 87 4.69 9.59 6.83
C ALA A 87 4.13 8.97 5.55
N LEU A 88 2.95 8.34 5.66
CA LEU A 88 2.28 7.76 4.51
C LEU A 88 1.91 8.84 3.48
N PHE A 89 1.35 9.95 3.94
CA PHE A 89 1.00 11.06 3.06
C PHE A 89 2.23 11.67 2.39
N ALA A 90 3.33 11.81 3.15
CA ALA A 90 4.57 12.30 2.60
C ALA A 90 5.14 11.36 1.53
N ASP A 91 5.09 10.05 1.77
CA ASP A 91 5.56 9.05 0.82
C ASP A 91 4.75 9.09 -0.48
N VAL A 92 3.42 9.13 -0.36
CA VAL A 92 2.53 9.15 -1.53
C VAL A 92 2.73 10.47 -2.30
N THR A 93 2.81 11.59 -1.60
CA THR A 93 3.01 12.88 -2.24
C THR A 93 4.35 12.94 -2.97
N ALA A 94 5.41 12.45 -2.34
CA ALA A 94 6.74 12.44 -2.97
C ALA A 94 6.75 11.54 -4.22
N PHE A 95 6.10 10.38 -4.14
CA PHE A 95 5.98 9.48 -5.28
C PHE A 95 5.25 10.16 -6.45
N LEU A 96 4.11 10.78 -6.17
CA LEU A 96 3.31 11.43 -7.20
C LEU A 96 4.05 12.62 -7.83
N ARG A 97 4.74 13.41 -7.02
CA ARG A 97 5.56 14.50 -7.56
C ARG A 97 6.65 13.98 -8.46
N ARG A 98 7.40 12.97 -8.00
CA ARG A 98 8.51 12.41 -8.75
C ARG A 98 8.08 11.79 -10.07
N THR A 99 6.90 11.18 -10.11
CA THR A 99 6.44 10.44 -11.28
C THR A 99 5.54 11.24 -12.21
N LEU A 100 4.84 12.26 -11.71
CA LEU A 100 3.87 13.01 -12.49
C LEU A 100 4.22 14.48 -12.68
N CYS A 101 4.83 15.11 -11.68
CA CYS A 101 5.01 16.56 -11.66
C CYS A 101 6.47 16.99 -11.83
N ASP A 102 7.38 16.27 -11.21
CA ASP A 102 8.78 16.61 -11.30
C ASP A 102 9.31 16.28 -12.68
N THR A 103 9.91 17.25 -13.32
CA THR A 103 10.56 17.03 -14.59
C THR A 103 12.06 17.14 -14.40
N PRO A 104 12.83 16.30 -15.11
CA PRO A 104 14.29 16.41 -15.04
C PRO A 104 14.81 17.79 -15.45
N ALA A 105 14.09 18.47 -16.33
CA ALA A 105 14.47 19.78 -16.80
C ALA A 105 14.33 20.83 -15.72
N ALA A 106 13.47 20.60 -14.74
CA ALA A 106 13.29 21.51 -13.60
C ALA A 106 14.38 21.32 -12.55
N GLY A 107 15.00 20.17 -12.58
CA GLY A 107 16.10 19.87 -11.70
C GLY A 107 17.39 20.44 -12.20
#